data_0c04c48f5dea8659e52656f40fb39668
#
_entry.id   0c04c48f5dea8659e52656f40fb39668
#
_cell.length_a   1.000
_cell.length_b   1.000
_cell.length_c   1.000
_cell.angle_alpha   90.00
_cell.angle_beta   90.00
_cell.angle_gamma   90.00
#
_symmetry.space_group_name_H-M   'P 1'
#
loop_
_entity.id
_entity.type
_entity.pdbx_description
1 polymer ?
#
loop_
_entity_poly.entity_id
_entity_poly.type
_entity_poly.pdbx_seq_one_letter_code
_entity_poly.pdbx_strand_id
1 'polypeptide(L)'
;MTTNASRPELKFNRYDAVVAAIVALLAVAVALWFYLPKTQSGELTVVISTGGEETERVKLNSFTETTVTHNGYTLRITADGSGVRVADSDCPTQDCVHTGTITRAGQSIVCLPAQVAVQLVGAATPDAPDVIVG
;
A
#
# COMPACT_ATOMS: atom_id res chain seq x y z
N MET A 1 -37.35 -43.48 21.73
CA MET A 1 -35.96 -43.85 22.02
C MET A 1 -35.20 -42.56 22.30
N THR A 2 -35.04 -42.26 23.56
CA THR A 2 -34.27 -41.07 24.02
C THR A 2 -32.82 -41.48 24.13
N THR A 3 -31.99 -41.08 23.20
CA THR A 3 -30.53 -41.18 23.29
C THR A 3 -30.05 -40.19 24.33
N ASN A 4 -29.78 -40.64 25.54
CA ASN A 4 -29.01 -39.91 26.53
C ASN A 4 -27.59 -39.77 26.00
N ALA A 5 -27.34 -38.65 25.34
CA ALA A 5 -26.00 -38.21 25.06
C ALA A 5 -25.38 -37.78 26.40
N SER A 6 -24.62 -38.66 27.02
CA SER A 6 -23.78 -38.35 28.15
C SER A 6 -22.87 -37.18 27.78
N ARG A 7 -23.21 -36.00 28.24
CA ARG A 7 -22.28 -34.87 28.16
C ARG A 7 -21.06 -35.23 28.96
N PRO A 8 -19.87 -35.30 28.40
CA PRO A 8 -18.68 -35.50 29.18
C PRO A 8 -18.57 -34.32 30.14
N GLU A 9 -18.61 -34.61 31.42
CA GLU A 9 -18.28 -33.66 32.47
C GLU A 9 -16.81 -33.30 32.34
N LEU A 10 -16.56 -32.19 31.63
CA LEU A 10 -15.24 -31.58 31.52
C LEU A 10 -14.85 -31.08 32.92
N LYS A 11 -14.14 -31.90 33.67
CA LYS A 11 -13.48 -31.48 34.90
C LYS A 11 -12.41 -30.46 34.50
N PHE A 12 -12.77 -29.20 34.65
CA PHE A 12 -11.89 -28.08 34.39
C PHE A 12 -10.71 -28.12 35.36
N ASN A 13 -9.57 -28.61 34.91
CA ASN A 13 -8.35 -28.64 35.69
C ASN A 13 -7.63 -27.29 35.52
N ARG A 14 -7.00 -26.80 36.61
CA ARG A 14 -6.22 -25.55 36.58
C ARG A 14 -5.15 -25.53 35.46
N TYR A 15 -4.65 -26.71 35.10
CA TYR A 15 -3.71 -26.84 33.96
C TYR A 15 -4.38 -26.62 32.61
N ASP A 16 -5.65 -26.96 32.49
CA ASP A 16 -6.43 -26.74 31.27
C ASP A 16 -6.66 -25.22 31.02
N ALA A 17 -6.92 -24.49 32.12
CA ALA A 17 -7.00 -23.03 32.04
C ALA A 17 -5.68 -22.37 31.62
N VAL A 18 -4.55 -22.90 32.10
CA VAL A 18 -3.22 -22.38 31.70
C VAL A 18 -2.95 -22.65 30.21
N VAL A 19 -3.24 -23.86 29.75
CA VAL A 19 -3.08 -24.22 28.33
C VAL A 19 -3.98 -23.35 27.44
N ALA A 20 -5.24 -23.19 27.82
CA ALA A 20 -6.19 -22.33 27.09
C ALA A 20 -5.71 -20.88 27.05
N ALA A 21 -5.18 -20.35 28.15
CA ALA A 21 -4.61 -18.99 28.19
C ALA A 21 -3.40 -18.84 27.28
N ILE A 22 -2.50 -19.81 27.25
CA ILE A 22 -1.33 -19.80 26.35
C ILE A 22 -1.76 -19.84 24.89
N VAL A 23 -2.70 -20.71 24.53
CA VAL A 23 -3.23 -20.80 23.16
C VAL A 23 -3.91 -19.48 22.74
N ALA A 24 -4.71 -18.90 23.64
CA ALA A 24 -5.35 -17.61 23.38
C ALA A 24 -4.33 -16.48 23.19
N LEU A 25 -3.28 -16.43 24.02
CA LEU A 25 -2.21 -15.44 23.86
C LEU A 25 -1.44 -15.61 22.54
N LEU A 26 -1.13 -16.84 22.16
CA LEU A 26 -0.49 -17.12 20.87
C LEU A 26 -1.39 -16.73 19.71
N ALA A 27 -2.67 -17.03 19.76
CA ALA A 27 -3.63 -16.65 18.73
C ALA A 27 -3.73 -15.13 18.59
N VAL A 28 -3.78 -14.41 19.70
CA VAL A 28 -3.79 -12.93 19.71
C VAL A 28 -2.47 -12.39 19.16
N ALA A 29 -1.33 -12.94 19.55
CA ALA A 29 -0.02 -12.53 19.04
C ALA A 29 0.11 -12.71 17.53
N VAL A 30 -0.34 -13.84 17.01
CA VAL A 30 -0.37 -14.12 15.57
C VAL A 30 -1.33 -13.17 14.84
N ALA A 31 -2.52 -12.97 15.39
CA ALA A 31 -3.49 -12.03 14.83
C ALA A 31 -2.92 -10.60 14.80
N LEU A 32 -2.32 -10.14 15.89
CA LEU A 32 -1.66 -8.83 15.92
C LEU A 32 -0.54 -8.74 14.90
N TRP A 33 0.25 -9.80 14.72
CA TRP A 33 1.30 -9.83 13.71
C TRP A 33 0.76 -9.67 12.28
N PHE A 34 -0.40 -10.27 11.98
CA PHE A 34 -1.02 -10.17 10.66
C PHE A 34 -1.82 -8.88 10.48
N TYR A 35 -2.46 -8.37 11.55
CA TYR A 35 -3.32 -7.20 11.49
C TYR A 35 -2.61 -5.87 11.77
N LEU A 36 -1.45 -5.90 12.45
CA LEU A 36 -0.66 -4.67 12.52
C LEU A 36 -0.21 -4.33 11.10
N PRO A 37 -0.61 -3.17 10.58
CA PRO A 37 -0.06 -2.71 9.32
C PRO A 37 1.46 -2.66 9.52
N LYS A 38 2.16 -3.48 8.78
CA LYS A 38 3.61 -3.31 8.64
C LYS A 38 3.76 -1.93 8.04
N THR A 39 4.01 -0.95 8.88
CA THR A 39 4.59 0.30 8.41
C THR A 39 5.87 -0.12 7.72
N GLN A 40 5.79 -0.22 6.41
CA GLN A 40 6.99 -0.32 5.61
C GLN A 40 7.67 1.02 5.77
N SER A 41 8.48 1.13 6.81
CA SER A 41 9.42 2.22 7.02
C SER A 41 10.55 2.12 6.00
N GLY A 42 10.24 1.63 4.82
CA GLY A 42 11.08 1.69 3.65
C GLY A 42 10.97 3.09 3.06
N GLU A 43 12.09 3.64 2.73
CA GLU A 43 12.17 4.90 1.98
C GLU A 43 11.29 4.78 0.72
N LEU A 44 10.23 5.57 0.67
CA LEU A 44 9.33 5.59 -0.48
C LEU A 44 10.00 6.34 -1.64
N THR A 45 9.87 5.79 -2.81
CA THR A 45 10.38 6.39 -4.06
C THR A 45 9.21 6.71 -4.97
N VAL A 46 9.20 7.91 -5.49
CA VAL A 46 8.26 8.36 -6.53
C VAL A 46 8.82 7.99 -7.89
N VAL A 47 8.07 7.24 -8.66
CA VAL A 47 8.41 6.89 -10.04
C VAL A 47 7.40 7.56 -10.95
N ILE A 48 7.89 8.39 -11.84
CA ILE A 48 7.09 9.09 -12.86
C ILE A 48 7.39 8.46 -14.21
N SER A 49 6.35 7.97 -14.84
CA SER A 49 6.42 7.37 -16.18
C SER A 49 5.62 8.20 -17.17
N THR A 50 6.19 8.42 -18.32
CA THR A 50 5.56 9.13 -19.43
C THR A 50 5.58 8.25 -20.68
N GLY A 51 4.42 8.09 -21.31
CA GLY A 51 4.31 7.26 -22.52
C GLY A 51 4.62 5.78 -22.31
N GLY A 52 4.58 5.29 -21.05
CA GLY A 52 4.92 3.91 -20.70
C GLY A 52 6.39 3.69 -20.35
N GLU A 53 7.22 4.70 -20.42
CA GLU A 53 8.63 4.63 -20.02
C GLU A 53 8.84 5.40 -18.71
N GLU A 54 9.70 4.86 -17.85
CA GLU A 54 10.11 5.54 -16.63
C GLU A 54 10.98 6.75 -16.97
N THR A 55 10.48 7.93 -16.65
CA THR A 55 11.14 9.21 -16.96
C THR A 55 11.94 9.73 -15.78
N GLU A 56 11.40 9.58 -14.58
CA GLU A 56 12.02 10.12 -13.37
C GLU A 56 11.77 9.20 -12.16
N ARG A 57 12.82 9.00 -11.38
CA ARG A 57 12.76 8.26 -10.12
C ARG A 57 13.42 9.08 -9.02
N VAL A 58 12.64 9.51 -8.06
CA VAL A 58 13.11 10.38 -6.97
C VAL A 58 12.60 9.85 -5.63
N LYS A 59 13.42 9.93 -4.60
CA LYS A 59 13.01 9.60 -3.23
C LYS A 59 11.95 10.58 -2.73
N LEU A 60 10.89 10.07 -2.11
CA LEU A 60 9.79 10.91 -1.61
C LEU A 60 10.28 12.04 -0.69
N ASN A 61 11.26 11.77 0.15
CA ASN A 61 11.83 12.74 1.07
C ASN A 61 12.59 13.89 0.38
N SER A 62 13.08 13.64 -0.83
CA SER A 62 13.82 14.63 -1.63
C SER A 62 12.97 15.27 -2.71
N PHE A 63 11.76 14.75 -2.90
CA PHE A 63 10.83 15.23 -3.91
C PHE A 63 9.94 16.34 -3.30
N THR A 64 9.90 17.49 -3.93
CA THR A 64 9.03 18.60 -3.51
C THR A 64 7.96 18.87 -4.54
N GLU A 65 8.36 19.16 -5.74
CA GLU A 65 7.45 19.45 -6.85
C GLU A 65 8.17 19.21 -8.18
N THR A 66 7.44 18.67 -9.13
CA THR A 66 7.88 18.61 -10.53
C THR A 66 6.72 18.87 -11.46
N THR A 67 7.02 19.39 -12.63
CA THR A 67 6.03 19.61 -13.68
C THR A 67 6.38 18.72 -14.87
N VAL A 68 5.44 17.89 -15.26
CA VAL A 68 5.58 16.97 -16.39
C VAL A 68 4.63 17.38 -17.51
N THR A 69 5.17 17.59 -18.70
CA THR A 69 4.38 17.87 -19.91
C THR A 69 4.53 16.72 -20.88
N HIS A 70 3.44 16.12 -21.24
CA HIS A 70 3.42 15.05 -22.22
C HIS A 70 2.10 15.03 -22.98
N ASN A 71 2.16 14.70 -24.26
CA ASN A 71 0.98 14.62 -25.15
C ASN A 71 0.10 15.87 -25.16
N GLY A 72 0.71 17.06 -24.97
CA GLY A 72 0.00 18.34 -24.95
C GLY A 72 -0.65 18.71 -23.62
N TYR A 73 -0.48 17.90 -22.59
CA TYR A 73 -1.00 18.15 -21.23
C TYR A 73 0.14 18.37 -20.25
N THR A 74 -0.10 19.25 -19.32
CA THR A 74 0.84 19.58 -18.24
C THR A 74 0.27 19.15 -16.90
N LEU A 75 1.06 18.39 -16.14
CA LEU A 75 0.72 17.95 -14.80
C LEU A 75 1.72 18.52 -13.81
N ARG A 76 1.22 19.08 -12.72
CA ARG A 76 2.03 19.49 -11.60
C ARG A 76 1.90 18.46 -10.47
N ILE A 77 3.00 17.82 -10.14
CA ILE A 77 3.08 16.75 -9.15
C ILE A 77 3.80 17.31 -7.93
N THR A 78 3.18 17.19 -6.76
CA THR A 78 3.74 17.68 -5.49
C THR A 78 3.80 16.57 -4.47
N ALA A 79 4.79 16.66 -3.59
CA ALA A 79 4.91 15.79 -2.43
C ALA A 79 5.11 16.62 -1.14
N ASP A 80 4.59 16.11 -0.05
CA ASP A 80 4.67 16.74 1.27
C ASP A 80 5.48 15.92 2.29
N GLY A 81 6.22 14.92 1.81
CA GLY A 81 6.98 13.99 2.65
C GLY A 81 6.17 12.82 3.19
N SER A 82 4.85 12.92 3.24
CA SER A 82 3.94 11.82 3.62
C SER A 82 3.36 11.09 2.42
N GLY A 83 3.27 11.76 1.28
CA GLY A 83 2.71 11.21 0.06
C GLY A 83 2.93 12.12 -1.13
N VAL A 84 2.44 11.68 -2.28
CA VAL A 84 2.52 12.39 -3.55
C VAL A 84 1.12 12.55 -4.14
N ARG A 85 0.89 13.67 -4.82
CA ARG A 85 -0.37 13.96 -5.51
C ARG A 85 -0.12 14.76 -6.78
N VAL A 86 -1.06 14.70 -7.69
CA VAL A 86 -1.15 15.66 -8.79
C VAL A 86 -1.93 16.87 -8.28
N ALA A 87 -1.25 17.99 -8.12
CA ALA A 87 -1.84 19.22 -7.60
C ALA A 87 -2.69 19.92 -8.64
N ASP A 88 -2.27 19.86 -9.89
CA ASP A 88 -2.94 20.51 -11.02
C ASP A 88 -2.67 19.75 -12.32
N SER A 89 -3.61 19.82 -13.24
CA SER A 89 -3.51 19.18 -14.54
C SER A 89 -4.42 19.85 -15.56
N ASP A 90 -3.94 19.97 -16.78
CA ASP A 90 -4.72 20.47 -17.91
C ASP A 90 -5.60 19.39 -18.57
N CYS A 91 -5.56 18.16 -18.07
CA CYS A 91 -6.35 17.09 -18.68
C CYS A 91 -7.86 17.30 -18.49
N PRO A 92 -8.70 16.96 -19.50
CA PRO A 92 -10.14 17.28 -19.46
C PRO A 92 -10.91 16.51 -18.41
N THR A 93 -10.50 15.32 -18.04
CA THR A 93 -11.16 14.50 -17.03
C THR A 93 -10.74 14.85 -15.61
N GLN A 94 -9.53 15.35 -15.42
CA GLN A 94 -8.92 15.67 -14.12
C GLN A 94 -8.95 14.52 -13.08
N ASP A 95 -9.05 13.30 -13.54
CA ASP A 95 -9.09 12.12 -12.67
C ASP A 95 -7.82 11.98 -11.83
N CYS A 96 -6.67 12.35 -12.39
CA CYS A 96 -5.40 12.38 -11.67
C CYS A 96 -5.39 13.35 -10.49
N VAL A 97 -6.01 14.51 -10.63
CA VAL A 97 -6.17 15.50 -9.54
C VAL A 97 -7.16 14.97 -8.49
N HIS A 98 -8.26 14.38 -8.93
CA HIS A 98 -9.30 13.86 -8.06
C HIS A 98 -8.89 12.58 -7.32
N THR A 99 -7.90 11.86 -7.79
CA THR A 99 -7.36 10.68 -7.09
C THR A 99 -6.83 11.03 -5.70
N GLY A 100 -6.37 12.27 -5.50
CA GLY A 100 -5.87 12.73 -4.23
C GLY A 100 -4.44 12.28 -3.94
N THR A 101 -4.09 12.28 -2.66
CA THR A 101 -2.74 11.93 -2.22
C THR A 101 -2.57 10.42 -2.06
N ILE A 102 -1.54 9.87 -2.67
CA ILE A 102 -1.12 8.48 -2.46
C ILE A 102 0.03 8.45 -1.44
N THR A 103 -0.07 7.56 -0.47
CA THR A 103 0.83 7.50 0.69
C THR A 103 1.49 6.15 0.90
N ARG A 104 1.09 5.14 0.16
CA ARG A 104 1.54 3.75 0.32
C ARG A 104 2.26 3.25 -0.92
N ALA A 105 3.27 2.42 -0.70
CA ALA A 105 3.90 1.68 -1.78
C ALA A 105 2.86 0.83 -2.54
N GLY A 106 2.96 0.83 -3.85
CA GLY A 106 2.04 0.13 -4.74
C GLY A 106 0.84 0.96 -5.21
N GLN A 107 0.61 2.15 -4.64
CA GLN A 107 -0.39 3.07 -5.14
C GLN A 107 0.14 3.84 -6.36
N SER A 108 -0.75 4.18 -7.26
CA SER A 108 -0.43 4.95 -8.47
C SER A 108 -1.54 5.93 -8.83
N ILE A 109 -1.13 7.02 -9.46
CA ILE A 109 -2.02 7.98 -10.12
C ILE A 109 -1.75 7.90 -11.61
N VAL A 110 -2.77 7.69 -12.40
CA VAL A 110 -2.64 7.56 -13.86
C VAL A 110 -3.48 8.62 -14.55
N CYS A 111 -2.85 9.38 -15.43
CA CYS A 111 -3.52 10.29 -16.34
C CYS A 111 -3.47 9.72 -17.75
N LEU A 112 -4.57 9.15 -18.23
CA LEU A 112 -4.66 8.51 -19.54
C LEU A 112 -4.50 9.49 -20.71
N PRO A 113 -5.15 10.67 -20.70
CA PRO A 113 -4.97 11.63 -21.79
C PRO A 113 -3.53 12.11 -21.95
N ALA A 114 -2.84 12.35 -20.84
CA ALA A 114 -1.44 12.75 -20.83
C ALA A 114 -0.47 11.58 -20.96
N GLN A 115 -0.93 10.35 -20.78
CA GLN A 115 -0.10 9.14 -20.68
C GLN A 115 1.01 9.26 -19.62
N VAL A 116 0.66 9.85 -18.49
CA VAL A 116 1.55 10.02 -17.35
C VAL A 116 1.06 9.15 -16.20
N ALA A 117 1.95 8.40 -15.60
CA ALA A 117 1.70 7.63 -14.41
C ALA A 117 2.68 8.02 -13.30
N VAL A 118 2.15 8.23 -12.10
CA VAL A 118 2.93 8.49 -10.90
C VAL A 118 2.73 7.32 -9.96
N GLN A 119 3.78 6.60 -9.66
CA GLN A 119 3.77 5.44 -8.75
C GLN A 119 4.57 5.72 -7.50
N LEU A 120 4.06 5.24 -6.38
CA LEU A 120 4.80 5.21 -5.14
C LEU A 120 5.30 3.78 -4.91
N VAL A 121 6.62 3.61 -4.92
CA VAL A 121 7.25 2.30 -4.68
C VAL A 121 8.00 2.32 -3.35
N GLY A 122 7.96 1.20 -2.65
CA GLY A 122 8.78 1.02 -1.45
C GLY A 122 10.25 0.87 -1.81
N ALA A 123 11.14 0.94 -0.80
CA ALA A 123 12.56 0.68 -1.00
C ALA A 123 12.72 -0.63 -1.80
N ALA A 124 13.26 -0.50 -2.99
CA ALA A 124 13.48 -1.64 -3.87
C ALA A 124 14.42 -2.62 -3.17
N THR A 125 13.92 -3.75 -2.77
CA THR A 125 14.77 -4.94 -2.73
C THR A 125 15.21 -5.20 -4.17
N PRO A 126 16.50 -5.29 -4.44
CA PRO A 126 17.00 -5.49 -5.81
C PRO A 126 16.53 -6.79 -6.46
N ASP A 127 15.66 -7.52 -5.82
CA ASP A 127 15.21 -8.86 -6.20
C ASP A 127 13.68 -8.96 -6.35
N ALA A 128 12.97 -7.83 -6.49
CA ALA A 128 11.57 -7.88 -6.87
C ALA A 128 11.49 -8.18 -8.36
N PRO A 129 10.93 -9.33 -8.78
CA PRO A 129 10.69 -9.57 -10.19
C PRO A 129 9.78 -8.45 -10.70
N ASP A 130 10.20 -7.81 -11.77
CA ASP A 130 9.35 -6.95 -12.57
C ASP A 130 8.14 -7.78 -13.01
N VAL A 131 7.07 -7.73 -12.23
CA VAL A 131 5.80 -8.26 -12.68
C VAL A 131 5.24 -7.22 -13.65
N ILE A 132 5.65 -7.34 -14.89
CA ILE A 132 4.99 -6.64 -15.99
C ILE A 132 3.61 -7.28 -16.12
N VAL A 133 2.63 -6.68 -15.50
CA VAL A 133 1.24 -6.97 -15.81
C VAL A 133 0.91 -6.15 -17.04
N GLY A 134 1.07 -6.78 -18.17
CA GLY A 134 0.63 -6.23 -19.44
C GLY A 134 -0.89 -6.29 -19.57
#